data_2e3865d3aaba2aa45fab96d71647c261
#
_entry.id   2e3865d3aaba2aa45fab96d71647c261
#
_cell.length_a   1.000
_cell.length_b   1.000
_cell.length_c   1.000
_cell.angle_alpha   90.00
_cell.angle_beta   90.00
_cell.angle_gamma   90.00
#
_symmetry.space_group_name_H-M   'P 1'
#
loop_
_entity.id
_entity.type
_entity.pdbx_description
1 polymer ?
#
loop_
_entity_poly.entity_id
_entity_poly.type
_entity_poly.pdbx_seq_one_letter_code
_entity_poly.pdbx_strand_id
1 'polypeptide(L)'
;LKEKEFKNVWSSADPSVGNIDDAELHYIDSKWYVYFTGNDNNLDNRCIYVLENDSPDPLKGTFRLKGRIDTDKENHVAMFSTVFQQDGRLYLVWCGWPSRRVYEENQCIYIAEMENPWTLSSERVLISRPEYEWECQWVGIDGNRTAYPIYVNECPQVFRSLRQDKILLYYAASGRWTPYYCEGMLMADASADLLDSASWKKCPVPVFSSNTADKLYAPSIVCFIPSPDETEYYYLYKVRKDLEDMFISLEKYEVCMQK
;
A
#
# COMPACT_ATOMS: atom_id res chain seq x y z
N LEU A 1 0.29 20.59 7.25
CA LEU A 1 -0.86 20.31 8.13
C LEU A 1 -0.61 20.99 9.47
N LYS A 2 -1.53 21.85 9.94
CA LYS A 2 -1.42 22.42 11.28
C LYS A 2 -1.62 21.29 12.29
N GLU A 3 -0.83 21.28 13.36
CA GLU A 3 -1.02 20.39 14.49
C GLU A 3 -2.50 20.44 14.93
N LYS A 4 -3.16 19.31 14.82
CA LYS A 4 -4.51 19.09 15.38
C LYS A 4 -4.36 18.10 16.52
N GLU A 5 -5.30 18.12 17.44
CA GLU A 5 -5.37 17.12 18.50
C GLU A 5 -5.49 15.72 17.88
N PHE A 6 -4.57 14.83 18.24
CA PHE A 6 -4.65 13.42 17.88
C PHE A 6 -5.55 12.70 18.88
N LYS A 7 -6.46 11.89 18.35
CA LYS A 7 -7.30 11.00 19.17
C LYS A 7 -6.85 9.56 18.91
N ASN A 8 -6.46 8.86 19.96
CA ASN A 8 -6.28 7.41 19.90
C ASN A 8 -7.67 6.76 19.73
N VAL A 9 -7.89 6.07 18.62
CA VAL A 9 -9.17 5.41 18.30
C VAL A 9 -9.17 3.93 18.67
N TRP A 10 -7.99 3.31 18.76
CA TRP A 10 -7.81 1.92 19.14
C TRP A 10 -6.37 1.64 19.57
N SER A 11 -6.21 0.66 20.45
CA SER A 11 -4.90 0.13 20.87
C SER A 11 -5.03 -1.36 21.06
N SER A 12 -4.02 -2.13 20.62
CA SER A 12 -3.98 -3.57 20.84
C SER A 12 -3.64 -3.89 22.29
N ALA A 13 -4.39 -4.82 22.87
CA ALA A 13 -4.02 -5.51 24.10
C ALA A 13 -3.35 -6.88 23.82
N ASP A 14 -3.35 -7.34 22.57
CA ASP A 14 -2.79 -8.59 22.12
C ASP A 14 -1.34 -8.41 21.66
N PRO A 15 -0.34 -9.05 22.30
CA PRO A 15 1.05 -8.93 21.89
C PRO A 15 1.34 -9.50 20.49
N SER A 16 0.45 -10.33 19.92
CA SER A 16 0.58 -10.80 18.53
C SER A 16 0.30 -9.70 17.49
N VAL A 17 -0.24 -8.54 17.94
CA VAL A 17 -0.52 -7.35 17.14
C VAL A 17 0.23 -6.16 17.75
N GLY A 18 1.53 -6.32 17.97
CA GLY A 18 2.36 -5.36 18.71
C GLY A 18 2.82 -4.17 17.86
N ASN A 19 3.35 -4.40 16.68
CA ASN A 19 3.75 -3.35 15.75
C ASN A 19 2.64 -3.09 14.75
N ILE A 20 2.19 -1.84 14.67
CA ILE A 20 1.11 -1.40 13.78
C ILE A 20 1.68 -0.40 12.80
N ASP A 21 1.55 -0.71 11.50
CA ASP A 21 2.00 0.11 10.39
C ASP A 21 0.88 0.26 9.35
N ASP A 22 0.98 1.30 8.52
CA ASP A 22 0.26 1.47 7.26
C ASP A 22 -1.27 1.38 7.37
N ALA A 23 -1.83 2.07 8.36
CA ALA A 23 -3.26 2.10 8.57
C ALA A 23 -3.98 2.91 7.48
N GLU A 24 -5.01 2.33 6.87
CA GLU A 24 -5.85 2.97 5.87
C GLU A 24 -7.34 2.90 6.27
N LEU A 25 -8.04 4.04 6.16
CA LEU A 25 -9.44 4.18 6.55
C LEU A 25 -10.36 4.08 5.32
N HIS A 26 -11.32 3.17 5.37
CA HIS A 26 -12.33 2.96 4.32
C HIS A 26 -13.75 3.06 4.86
N TYR A 27 -14.67 3.56 4.00
CA TYR A 27 -16.10 3.56 4.28
C TYR A 27 -16.78 2.57 3.34
N ILE A 28 -17.30 1.47 3.90
CA ILE A 28 -17.89 0.35 3.16
C ILE A 28 -19.22 0.01 3.81
N ASP A 29 -20.29 -0.09 3.02
CA ASP A 29 -21.62 -0.49 3.48
C ASP A 29 -22.09 0.23 4.76
N SER A 30 -21.92 1.56 4.77
CA SER A 30 -22.33 2.45 5.87
C SER A 30 -21.55 2.27 7.18
N LYS A 31 -20.38 1.65 7.13
CA LYS A 31 -19.47 1.49 8.26
C LYS A 31 -18.05 1.91 7.91
N TRP A 32 -17.26 2.22 8.93
CA TRP A 32 -15.84 2.53 8.80
C TRP A 32 -14.99 1.32 9.13
N TYR A 33 -14.00 1.08 8.30
CA TYR A 33 -13.00 0.04 8.48
C TYR A 33 -11.61 0.63 8.45
N VAL A 34 -10.73 0.15 9.32
CA VAL A 34 -9.29 0.46 9.26
C VAL A 34 -8.57 -0.83 8.96
N TYR A 35 -7.90 -0.87 7.83
CA TYR A 35 -6.97 -1.94 7.48
C TYR A 35 -5.58 -1.50 7.89
N PHE A 36 -4.81 -2.39 8.51
CA PHE A 36 -3.47 -2.08 8.94
C PHE A 36 -2.58 -3.33 8.93
N THR A 37 -1.28 -3.12 8.80
CA THR A 37 -0.28 -4.17 8.97
C THR A 37 0.05 -4.31 10.45
N GLY A 38 0.05 -5.53 10.96
CA GLY A 38 0.45 -5.83 12.33
C GLY A 38 1.36 -7.06 12.40
N ASN A 39 2.17 -7.18 13.46
CA ASN A 39 3.01 -8.33 13.73
C ASN A 39 3.35 -8.45 15.22
N ASP A 40 3.94 -9.57 15.61
CA ASP A 40 4.38 -9.93 16.96
C ASP A 40 5.83 -9.48 17.29
N ASN A 41 6.29 -8.38 16.73
CA ASN A 41 7.69 -7.91 16.70
C ASN A 41 8.63 -8.73 15.79
N ASN A 42 8.10 -9.70 15.04
CA ASN A 42 8.82 -10.39 13.98
C ASN A 42 8.27 -9.92 12.61
N LEU A 43 9.12 -9.29 11.82
CA LEU A 43 8.74 -8.76 10.51
C LEU A 43 8.33 -9.86 9.50
N ASP A 44 8.73 -11.11 9.73
CA ASP A 44 8.34 -12.25 8.90
C ASP A 44 6.90 -12.74 9.21
N ASN A 45 6.28 -12.20 10.27
CA ASN A 45 4.92 -12.51 10.70
C ASN A 45 3.93 -11.36 10.41
N ARG A 46 4.30 -10.41 9.52
CA ARG A 46 3.41 -9.33 9.13
C ARG A 46 2.15 -9.85 8.47
N CYS A 47 1.01 -9.40 8.98
CA CYS A 47 -0.33 -9.76 8.50
C CYS A 47 -1.22 -8.51 8.42
N ILE A 48 -2.28 -8.59 7.64
CA ILE A 48 -3.29 -7.54 7.54
C ILE A 48 -4.37 -7.81 8.58
N TYR A 49 -4.71 -6.78 9.35
CA TYR A 49 -5.78 -6.77 10.34
C TYR A 49 -6.84 -5.73 9.98
N VAL A 50 -8.04 -5.94 10.50
CA VAL A 50 -9.19 -5.05 10.23
C VAL A 50 -9.86 -4.64 11.52
N LEU A 51 -10.11 -3.34 11.65
CA LEU A 51 -11.01 -2.77 12.66
C LEU A 51 -12.33 -2.35 11.98
N GLU A 52 -13.43 -2.45 12.71
CA GLU A 52 -14.76 -1.98 12.31
C GLU A 52 -15.29 -0.95 13.29
N ASN A 53 -15.91 0.12 12.78
CA ASN A 53 -16.69 1.08 13.55
C ASN A 53 -18.02 1.34 12.83
N ASP A 54 -19.13 1.13 13.53
CA ASP A 54 -20.50 1.26 13.02
C ASP A 54 -21.09 2.68 13.21
N SER A 55 -20.31 3.62 13.77
CA SER A 55 -20.72 5.01 13.87
C SER A 55 -20.69 5.72 12.51
N PRO A 56 -21.66 6.59 12.19
CA PRO A 56 -21.60 7.42 10.98
C PRO A 56 -20.38 8.36 10.93
N ASP A 57 -19.84 8.72 12.07
CA ASP A 57 -18.64 9.57 12.20
C ASP A 57 -17.48 8.71 12.70
N PRO A 58 -16.38 8.56 11.96
CA PRO A 58 -15.25 7.69 12.34
C PRO A 58 -14.53 8.19 13.62
N LEU A 59 -14.70 9.46 13.99
CA LEU A 59 -14.16 10.01 15.23
C LEU A 59 -15.05 9.73 16.44
N LYS A 60 -16.22 9.15 16.22
CA LYS A 60 -17.18 8.72 17.25
C LYS A 60 -17.34 7.21 17.22
N GLY A 61 -17.98 6.66 18.25
CA GLY A 61 -18.11 5.23 18.40
C GLY A 61 -16.81 4.56 18.83
N THR A 62 -16.69 3.28 18.56
CA THR A 62 -15.55 2.44 18.97
C THR A 62 -15.11 1.55 17.83
N PHE A 63 -13.84 1.61 17.48
CA PHE A 63 -13.23 0.64 16.58
C PHE A 63 -13.03 -0.70 17.33
N ARG A 64 -13.47 -1.79 16.72
CA ARG A 64 -13.34 -3.15 17.24
C ARG A 64 -12.56 -4.01 16.27
N LEU A 65 -11.60 -4.76 16.78
CA LEU A 65 -10.82 -5.71 15.97
C LEU A 65 -11.75 -6.82 15.45
N LYS A 66 -11.79 -6.99 14.14
CA LYS A 66 -12.48 -8.11 13.47
C LYS A 66 -11.59 -9.33 13.36
N GLY A 67 -10.28 -9.13 13.33
CA GLY A 67 -9.29 -10.17 13.23
C GLY A 67 -8.28 -9.93 12.13
N ARG A 68 -7.48 -10.95 11.87
CA ARG A 68 -6.53 -11.03 10.76
C ARG A 68 -7.26 -11.46 9.50
N ILE A 69 -6.85 -10.92 8.34
CA ILE A 69 -7.25 -11.45 7.04
C ILE A 69 -6.30 -12.59 6.66
N ASP A 70 -6.84 -13.78 6.40
CA ASP A 70 -6.08 -14.91 5.89
C ASP A 70 -5.89 -14.75 4.38
N THR A 71 -4.73 -14.21 3.98
CA THR A 71 -4.41 -13.89 2.58
C THR A 71 -3.98 -15.10 1.76
N ASP A 72 -3.51 -16.15 2.41
CA ASP A 72 -3.20 -17.45 1.82
C ASP A 72 -3.08 -18.54 2.89
N LYS A 73 -3.06 -19.82 2.45
CA LYS A 73 -3.04 -20.99 3.35
C LYS A 73 -1.72 -21.17 4.12
N GLU A 74 -0.63 -20.58 3.63
CA GLU A 74 0.70 -20.72 4.21
C GLU A 74 1.08 -19.54 5.10
N ASN A 75 0.21 -18.53 5.21
CA ASN A 75 0.44 -17.30 5.98
C ASN A 75 1.75 -16.59 5.59
N HIS A 76 1.97 -16.41 4.30
CA HIS A 76 3.05 -15.56 3.83
C HIS A 76 2.85 -14.12 4.29
N VAL A 77 3.93 -13.37 4.36
CA VAL A 77 3.89 -11.94 4.69
C VAL A 77 2.89 -11.21 3.80
N ALA A 78 2.00 -10.45 4.43
CA ALA A 78 1.03 -9.56 3.79
C ALA A 78 1.01 -8.23 4.52
N MET A 79 1.12 -7.12 3.76
CA MET A 79 1.24 -5.78 4.31
C MET A 79 0.81 -4.71 3.30
N PHE A 80 0.69 -3.46 3.72
CA PHE A 80 0.35 -2.32 2.86
C PHE A 80 -0.88 -2.61 2.00
N SER A 81 -2.03 -2.71 2.62
CA SER A 81 -3.26 -3.07 1.91
C SER A 81 -4.14 -1.88 1.62
N THR A 82 -4.81 -1.92 0.48
CA THR A 82 -5.93 -1.04 0.14
C THR A 82 -7.14 -1.85 -0.29
N VAL A 83 -8.33 -1.27 -0.19
CA VAL A 83 -9.60 -1.91 -0.54
C VAL A 83 -10.38 -1.02 -1.49
N PHE A 84 -11.00 -1.63 -2.51
CA PHE A 84 -11.86 -0.90 -3.42
C PHE A 84 -13.06 -1.74 -3.88
N GLN A 85 -14.10 -1.06 -4.35
CA GLN A 85 -15.29 -1.70 -4.93
C GLN A 85 -15.29 -1.52 -6.45
N GLN A 86 -15.62 -2.60 -7.17
CA GLN A 86 -15.84 -2.59 -8.61
C GLN A 86 -17.03 -3.49 -8.95
N ASP A 87 -18.02 -2.95 -9.64
CA ASP A 87 -19.23 -3.66 -10.10
C ASP A 87 -19.94 -4.45 -8.99
N GLY A 88 -20.05 -3.84 -7.80
CA GLY A 88 -20.67 -4.43 -6.62
C GLY A 88 -19.84 -5.50 -5.91
N ARG A 89 -18.62 -5.75 -6.36
CA ARG A 89 -17.66 -6.67 -5.73
C ARG A 89 -16.62 -5.88 -4.94
N LEU A 90 -16.19 -6.42 -3.82
CA LEU A 90 -15.16 -5.85 -2.97
C LEU A 90 -13.83 -6.56 -3.22
N TYR A 91 -12.75 -5.82 -3.33
CA TYR A 91 -11.41 -6.36 -3.57
C TYR A 91 -10.42 -5.83 -2.54
N LEU A 92 -9.56 -6.71 -2.05
CA LEU A 92 -8.36 -6.37 -1.29
C LEU A 92 -7.16 -6.43 -2.24
N VAL A 93 -6.32 -5.40 -2.21
CA VAL A 93 -5.00 -5.38 -2.85
C VAL A 93 -3.95 -5.18 -1.78
N TRP A 94 -2.85 -5.91 -1.85
CA TRP A 94 -1.79 -5.81 -0.87
C TRP A 94 -0.42 -6.17 -1.43
N CYS A 95 0.61 -5.76 -0.72
CA CYS A 95 1.97 -6.22 -0.95
C CYS A 95 2.23 -7.46 -0.11
N GLY A 96 2.88 -8.44 -0.70
CA GLY A 96 3.20 -9.69 -0.02
C GLY A 96 4.37 -10.45 -0.65
N TRP A 97 4.77 -11.51 0.02
CA TRP A 97 5.82 -12.38 -0.50
C TRP A 97 5.24 -13.59 -1.23
N PRO A 98 5.89 -14.00 -2.35
CA PRO A 98 5.45 -15.19 -3.10
C PRO A 98 5.76 -16.49 -2.37
N SER A 99 6.77 -16.47 -1.49
CA SER A 99 7.21 -17.58 -0.68
C SER A 99 7.84 -17.05 0.62
N ARG A 100 8.22 -17.93 1.54
CA ARG A 100 8.94 -17.52 2.71
C ARG A 100 10.30 -16.95 2.32
N ARG A 101 10.66 -15.80 2.91
CA ARG A 101 11.94 -15.14 2.70
C ARG A 101 13.10 -16.09 2.96
N VAL A 102 14.06 -16.17 2.03
CA VAL A 102 15.27 -16.99 2.17
C VAL A 102 16.53 -16.11 2.13
N TYR A 103 16.67 -15.25 1.10
CA TYR A 103 17.88 -14.44 0.89
C TYR A 103 17.58 -13.01 0.46
N GLU A 104 16.43 -12.74 -0.13
CA GLU A 104 16.09 -11.48 -0.79
C GLU A 104 14.69 -11.03 -0.36
N GLU A 105 14.49 -9.74 -0.29
CA GLU A 105 13.15 -9.21 -0.29
C GLU A 105 12.60 -9.27 -1.71
N ASN A 106 11.51 -9.96 -1.87
CA ASN A 106 10.77 -10.03 -3.12
C ASN A 106 9.32 -9.70 -2.81
N GLN A 107 9.01 -8.41 -2.86
CA GLN A 107 7.68 -7.92 -2.57
C GLN A 107 6.90 -7.80 -3.87
N CYS A 108 5.73 -8.41 -3.90
CA CYS A 108 4.85 -8.48 -5.04
C CYS A 108 3.47 -7.95 -4.67
N ILE A 109 2.70 -7.50 -5.65
CA ILE A 109 1.32 -7.04 -5.45
C ILE A 109 0.35 -8.17 -5.79
N TYR A 110 -0.57 -8.41 -4.87
CA TYR A 110 -1.64 -9.39 -4.97
C TYR A 110 -3.01 -8.72 -4.91
N ILE A 111 -3.99 -9.37 -5.50
CA ILE A 111 -5.41 -9.02 -5.41
C ILE A 111 -6.21 -10.26 -5.06
N ALA A 112 -7.29 -10.08 -4.29
CA ALA A 112 -8.32 -11.09 -4.07
C ALA A 112 -9.69 -10.43 -3.93
N GLU A 113 -10.75 -11.16 -4.28
CA GLU A 113 -12.13 -10.77 -4.00
C GLU A 113 -12.46 -11.05 -2.53
N MET A 114 -13.29 -10.21 -1.95
CA MET A 114 -13.75 -10.31 -0.56
C MET A 114 -15.23 -10.65 -0.50
N GLU A 115 -15.59 -11.58 0.37
CA GLU A 115 -16.97 -11.89 0.73
C GLU A 115 -17.57 -10.80 1.62
N ASN A 116 -16.76 -10.25 2.50
CA ASN A 116 -17.08 -9.17 3.42
C ASN A 116 -15.80 -8.41 3.77
N PRO A 117 -15.85 -7.26 4.46
CA PRO A 117 -14.67 -6.43 4.70
C PRO A 117 -13.49 -7.07 5.48
N TRP A 118 -13.62 -8.32 5.93
CA TRP A 118 -12.54 -9.03 6.68
C TRP A 118 -12.32 -10.48 6.23
N THR A 119 -13.01 -10.94 5.17
CA THR A 119 -12.88 -12.32 4.67
C THR A 119 -12.70 -12.33 3.16
N LEU A 120 -11.71 -13.04 2.66
CA LEU A 120 -11.52 -13.26 1.23
C LEU A 120 -12.45 -14.37 0.73
N SER A 121 -13.01 -14.20 -0.47
CA SER A 121 -13.83 -15.21 -1.18
C SER A 121 -13.06 -15.91 -2.29
N SER A 122 -11.91 -15.37 -2.71
CA SER A 122 -11.05 -15.96 -3.73
C SER A 122 -9.65 -16.26 -3.21
N GLU A 123 -8.93 -17.13 -3.91
CA GLU A 123 -7.47 -17.25 -3.76
C GLU A 123 -6.81 -15.94 -4.22
N ARG A 124 -5.61 -15.66 -3.69
CA ARG A 124 -4.82 -14.51 -4.12
C ARG A 124 -4.31 -14.65 -5.55
N VAL A 125 -4.37 -13.59 -6.31
CA VAL A 125 -3.83 -13.50 -7.66
C VAL A 125 -2.64 -12.55 -7.66
N LEU A 126 -1.51 -12.99 -8.19
CA LEU A 126 -0.32 -12.16 -8.38
C LEU A 126 -0.53 -11.25 -9.60
N ILE A 127 -0.60 -9.94 -9.39
CA ILE A 127 -0.82 -8.95 -10.46
C ILE A 127 0.40 -8.10 -10.77
N SER A 128 1.38 -8.02 -9.87
CA SER A 128 2.68 -7.40 -10.15
C SER A 128 3.80 -8.07 -9.37
N ARG A 129 4.90 -8.34 -10.07
CA ARG A 129 6.21 -8.63 -9.49
C ARG A 129 7.23 -7.66 -10.05
N PRO A 130 8.30 -7.35 -9.34
CA PRO A 130 9.40 -6.56 -9.90
C PRO A 130 9.98 -7.22 -11.16
N GLU A 131 10.01 -6.47 -12.27
CA GLU A 131 10.45 -6.94 -13.60
C GLU A 131 11.51 -6.01 -14.20
N TYR A 132 11.45 -4.72 -13.85
CA TYR A 132 12.33 -3.68 -14.39
C TYR A 132 13.46 -3.34 -13.42
N GLU A 133 14.59 -2.86 -13.96
CA GLU A 133 15.74 -2.45 -13.12
C GLU A 133 15.38 -1.39 -12.08
N TRP A 134 14.47 -0.48 -12.41
CA TRP A 134 14.01 0.56 -11.49
C TRP A 134 13.14 0.03 -10.32
N GLU A 135 12.68 -1.22 -10.40
CA GLU A 135 11.91 -1.89 -9.34
C GLU A 135 12.81 -2.64 -8.36
N CYS A 136 14.09 -2.67 -8.56
CA CYS A 136 15.04 -3.34 -7.68
C CYS A 136 16.16 -2.41 -7.19
N GLN A 137 16.83 -2.82 -6.13
CA GLN A 137 17.91 -2.08 -5.51
C GLN A 137 19.05 -3.00 -5.09
N TRP A 138 20.28 -2.51 -5.23
CA TRP A 138 21.50 -3.20 -4.82
C TRP A 138 22.10 -2.66 -3.53
N VAL A 139 21.44 -1.74 -2.87
CA VAL A 139 21.90 -1.11 -1.63
C VAL A 139 20.94 -1.47 -0.51
N GLY A 140 21.45 -2.08 0.55
CA GLY A 140 20.70 -2.40 1.76
C GLY A 140 20.36 -1.16 2.58
N ILE A 141 19.51 -1.34 3.58
CA ILE A 141 19.09 -0.27 4.49
C ILE A 141 20.27 0.33 5.30
N ASP A 142 21.34 -0.43 5.44
CA ASP A 142 22.60 -0.01 6.09
C ASP A 142 23.53 0.79 5.16
N GLY A 143 23.11 1.06 3.92
CA GLY A 143 23.89 1.76 2.91
C GLY A 143 24.95 0.91 2.20
N ASN A 144 25.10 -0.36 2.57
CA ASN A 144 26.06 -1.26 1.94
C ASN A 144 25.47 -1.94 0.72
N ARG A 145 26.33 -2.30 -0.23
CA ARG A 145 25.93 -3.11 -1.38
C ARG A 145 25.55 -4.52 -0.92
N THR A 146 24.37 -4.97 -1.34
CA THR A 146 23.89 -6.34 -1.10
C THR A 146 24.52 -7.34 -2.07
N ALA A 147 24.58 -8.61 -1.67
CA ALA A 147 25.05 -9.70 -2.53
C ALA A 147 24.03 -10.01 -3.66
N TYR A 148 22.76 -9.72 -3.41
CA TYR A 148 21.65 -9.95 -4.32
C TYR A 148 20.79 -8.69 -4.41
N PRO A 149 20.08 -8.45 -5.52
CA PRO A 149 19.17 -7.31 -5.63
C PRO A 149 17.97 -7.49 -4.70
N ILE A 150 17.49 -6.38 -4.17
CA ILE A 150 16.25 -6.30 -3.40
C ILE A 150 15.15 -5.89 -4.37
N TYR A 151 14.15 -6.73 -4.54
CA TYR A 151 13.03 -6.57 -5.46
C TYR A 151 11.80 -6.09 -4.70
N VAL A 152 11.27 -4.92 -5.07
CA VAL A 152 10.17 -4.29 -4.33
C VAL A 152 9.09 -3.74 -5.25
N ASN A 153 7.87 -4.25 -5.07
CA ASN A 153 6.62 -3.59 -5.40
C ASN A 153 5.78 -3.55 -4.10
N GLU A 154 5.51 -2.36 -3.56
CA GLU A 154 4.84 -2.20 -2.27
C GLU A 154 3.86 -1.03 -2.25
N CYS A 155 3.13 -0.84 -1.15
CA CYS A 155 2.22 0.29 -0.92
C CYS A 155 1.21 0.51 -2.06
N PRO A 156 0.42 -0.48 -2.48
CA PRO A 156 -0.54 -0.30 -3.55
C PRO A 156 -1.62 0.70 -3.17
N GLN A 157 -2.00 1.56 -4.13
CA GLN A 157 -3.12 2.49 -4.03
C GLN A 157 -3.97 2.39 -5.28
N VAL A 158 -5.28 2.17 -5.13
CA VAL A 158 -6.19 1.97 -6.24
C VAL A 158 -7.14 3.15 -6.38
N PHE A 159 -7.36 3.59 -7.60
CA PHE A 159 -8.38 4.57 -7.93
C PHE A 159 -8.91 4.36 -9.35
N ARG A 160 -10.03 4.98 -9.67
CA ARG A 160 -10.61 4.93 -11.02
C ARG A 160 -10.10 6.09 -11.86
N SER A 161 -9.93 5.86 -13.17
CA SER A 161 -9.73 6.94 -14.11
C SER A 161 -10.93 7.91 -14.08
N LEU A 162 -10.69 9.18 -14.38
CA LEU A 162 -11.78 10.18 -14.46
C LEU A 162 -12.88 9.80 -15.45
N ARG A 163 -12.55 9.02 -16.49
CA ARG A 163 -13.51 8.49 -17.46
C ARG A 163 -14.26 7.25 -16.97
N GLN A 164 -13.91 6.75 -15.79
CA GLN A 164 -14.48 5.54 -15.19
C GLN A 164 -14.28 4.26 -16.01
N ASP A 165 -13.41 4.29 -17.02
CA ASP A 165 -13.17 3.18 -17.96
C ASP A 165 -11.97 2.31 -17.55
N LYS A 166 -11.14 2.78 -16.61
CA LYS A 166 -9.94 2.09 -16.13
C LYS A 166 -9.88 2.05 -14.61
N ILE A 167 -9.35 0.95 -14.10
CA ILE A 167 -8.82 0.84 -12.75
C ILE A 167 -7.32 1.09 -12.83
N LEU A 168 -6.84 2.05 -12.06
CA LEU A 168 -5.44 2.42 -11.96
C LEU A 168 -4.93 2.00 -10.58
N LEU A 169 -3.80 1.32 -10.55
CA LEU A 169 -3.13 0.91 -9.33
C LEU A 169 -1.71 1.46 -9.35
N TYR A 170 -1.43 2.38 -8.44
CA TYR A 170 -0.08 2.85 -8.17
C TYR A 170 0.57 1.96 -7.11
N TYR A 171 1.88 1.79 -7.22
CA TYR A 171 2.67 1.05 -6.25
C TYR A 171 4.05 1.65 -6.14
N ALA A 172 4.60 1.65 -4.95
CA ALA A 172 5.97 2.06 -4.74
C ALA A 172 6.96 0.94 -5.11
N ALA A 173 8.11 1.32 -5.61
CA ALA A 173 9.13 0.39 -6.08
C ALA A 173 10.54 0.83 -5.68
N SER A 174 11.48 -0.13 -5.69
CA SER A 174 12.86 0.06 -5.26
C SER A 174 12.97 0.20 -3.72
N GLY A 175 14.14 0.56 -3.20
CA GLY A 175 14.37 0.69 -1.76
C GLY A 175 14.01 2.07 -1.22
N ARG A 176 13.04 2.15 -0.31
CA ARG A 176 12.60 3.40 0.32
C ARG A 176 13.72 4.18 1.05
N TRP A 177 14.82 3.54 1.32
CA TRP A 177 16.02 4.13 1.93
C TRP A 177 17.00 4.72 0.91
N THR A 178 16.67 4.70 -0.39
CA THR A 178 17.49 5.19 -1.49
C THR A 178 16.81 6.33 -2.25
N PRO A 179 17.55 7.14 -3.03
CA PRO A 179 16.98 8.15 -3.92
C PRO A 179 16.20 7.58 -5.09
N TYR A 180 16.29 6.28 -5.31
CA TYR A 180 15.69 5.58 -6.45
C TYR A 180 14.27 5.09 -6.17
N TYR A 181 13.78 5.26 -4.93
CA TYR A 181 12.39 4.97 -4.61
C TYR A 181 11.46 5.79 -5.50
N CYS A 182 10.49 5.14 -6.11
CA CYS A 182 9.64 5.72 -7.13
C CYS A 182 8.30 5.00 -7.20
N GLU A 183 7.37 5.54 -7.99
CA GLU A 183 6.05 4.94 -8.19
C GLU A 183 5.95 4.31 -9.58
N GLY A 184 5.49 3.06 -9.61
CA GLY A 184 5.00 2.37 -10.78
C GLY A 184 3.49 2.44 -10.91
N MET A 185 2.96 1.94 -12.02
CA MET A 185 1.53 1.89 -12.26
C MET A 185 1.13 0.62 -13.01
N LEU A 186 0.07 -0.02 -12.53
CA LEU A 186 -0.71 -1.01 -13.26
C LEU A 186 -2.03 -0.39 -13.72
N MET A 187 -2.56 -0.90 -14.81
CA MET A 187 -3.84 -0.46 -15.36
C MET A 187 -4.62 -1.66 -15.88
N ALA A 188 -5.91 -1.71 -15.53
CA ALA A 188 -6.87 -2.67 -16.08
C ALA A 188 -8.10 -1.95 -16.64
N ASP A 189 -8.78 -2.54 -17.62
CA ASP A 189 -10.10 -2.09 -18.04
C ASP A 189 -11.10 -2.30 -16.91
N ALA A 190 -11.96 -1.31 -16.65
CA ALA A 190 -12.94 -1.40 -15.57
C ALA A 190 -13.92 -2.57 -15.74
N SER A 191 -14.13 -3.02 -16.99
CA SER A 191 -14.98 -4.17 -17.32
C SER A 191 -14.24 -5.51 -17.39
N ALA A 192 -12.93 -5.52 -17.14
CA ALA A 192 -12.13 -6.75 -17.20
C ALA A 192 -12.32 -7.59 -15.94
N ASP A 193 -11.99 -8.87 -16.03
CA ASP A 193 -11.84 -9.72 -14.85
C ASP A 193 -10.57 -9.30 -14.10
N LEU A 194 -10.72 -8.66 -12.94
CA LEU A 194 -9.61 -8.19 -12.14
C LEU A 194 -8.84 -9.31 -11.44
N LEU A 195 -9.40 -10.52 -11.37
CA LEU A 195 -8.72 -11.72 -10.88
C LEU A 195 -7.97 -12.47 -11.99
N ASP A 196 -8.03 -12.01 -13.23
CA ASP A 196 -7.11 -12.44 -14.28
C ASP A 196 -5.87 -11.52 -14.30
N SER A 197 -4.71 -12.06 -13.97
CA SER A 197 -3.45 -11.31 -13.99
C SER A 197 -3.14 -10.67 -15.35
N ALA A 198 -3.62 -11.28 -16.46
CA ALA A 198 -3.43 -10.76 -17.82
C ALA A 198 -4.25 -9.47 -18.10
N SER A 199 -5.26 -9.16 -17.28
CA SER A 199 -6.01 -7.91 -17.35
C SER A 199 -5.18 -6.69 -16.95
N TRP A 200 -4.15 -6.88 -16.13
CA TRP A 200 -3.31 -5.83 -15.61
C TRP A 200 -2.12 -5.53 -16.52
N LYS A 201 -2.00 -4.30 -16.97
CA LYS A 201 -0.91 -3.81 -17.80
C LYS A 201 0.02 -2.94 -16.99
N LYS A 202 1.28 -3.35 -16.85
CA LYS A 202 2.31 -2.60 -16.14
C LYS A 202 2.91 -1.51 -17.02
N CYS A 203 3.07 -0.31 -16.48
CA CYS A 203 3.82 0.76 -17.13
C CYS A 203 5.33 0.40 -17.11
N PRO A 204 6.04 0.46 -18.26
CA PRO A 204 7.45 0.03 -18.33
C PRO A 204 8.43 1.04 -17.72
N VAL A 205 7.95 2.23 -17.35
CA VAL A 205 8.75 3.29 -16.73
C VAL A 205 8.06 3.78 -15.47
N PRO A 206 8.80 4.29 -14.48
CA PRO A 206 8.16 4.89 -13.31
C PRO A 206 7.32 6.10 -13.71
N VAL A 207 6.15 6.25 -13.09
CA VAL A 207 5.22 7.36 -13.36
C VAL A 207 5.46 8.55 -12.44
N PHE A 208 6.14 8.32 -11.32
CA PHE A 208 6.57 9.38 -10.42
C PHE A 208 7.92 8.98 -9.80
N SER A 209 8.92 9.81 -9.97
CA SER A 209 10.30 9.55 -9.54
C SER A 209 10.97 10.82 -9.04
N SER A 210 12.17 10.68 -8.48
CA SER A 210 12.96 11.80 -7.99
C SER A 210 13.19 12.85 -9.07
N ASN A 211 13.05 14.12 -8.69
CA ASN A 211 13.33 15.29 -9.52
C ASN A 211 14.34 16.20 -8.80
N THR A 212 15.58 16.21 -9.28
CA THR A 212 16.66 16.98 -8.67
C THR A 212 16.48 18.48 -8.82
N ALA A 213 15.84 18.95 -9.89
CA ALA A 213 15.60 20.38 -10.12
C ALA A 213 14.65 20.97 -9.05
N ASP A 214 13.65 20.19 -8.65
CA ASP A 214 12.67 20.56 -7.63
C ASP A 214 13.03 20.08 -6.23
N LYS A 215 14.20 19.44 -6.07
CA LYS A 215 14.65 18.80 -4.82
C LYS A 215 13.59 17.85 -4.25
N LEU A 216 13.03 17.03 -5.11
CA LEU A 216 12.09 15.96 -4.75
C LEU A 216 12.81 14.62 -4.85
N TYR A 217 12.98 13.94 -3.74
CA TYR A 217 13.69 12.66 -3.72
C TYR A 217 12.83 11.57 -3.08
N ALA A 218 12.93 10.37 -3.61
CA ALA A 218 12.24 9.19 -3.10
C ALA A 218 10.73 9.43 -2.86
N PRO A 219 9.98 9.90 -3.88
CA PRO A 219 8.55 10.15 -3.72
C PRO A 219 7.80 8.85 -3.44
N SER A 220 6.76 8.95 -2.61
CA SER A 220 5.82 7.87 -2.34
C SER A 220 4.42 8.43 -2.20
N ILE A 221 3.49 7.91 -2.98
CA ILE A 221 2.08 8.28 -2.89
C ILE A 221 1.49 7.65 -1.62
N VAL A 222 0.75 8.47 -0.88
CA VAL A 222 0.08 8.06 0.35
C VAL A 222 -1.37 7.72 0.08
N CYS A 223 -2.07 8.58 -0.67
CA CYS A 223 -3.45 8.34 -1.06
C CYS A 223 -3.88 9.26 -2.20
N PHE A 224 -4.99 8.88 -2.85
CA PHE A 224 -5.73 9.70 -3.80
C PHE A 224 -7.05 10.16 -3.16
N ILE A 225 -7.38 11.43 -3.32
CA ILE A 225 -8.58 12.04 -2.78
C ILE A 225 -9.35 12.65 -3.95
N PRO A 226 -10.56 12.15 -4.27
CA PRO A 226 -11.38 12.76 -5.31
C PRO A 226 -11.84 14.16 -4.86
N SER A 227 -11.98 15.08 -5.83
CA SER A 227 -12.66 16.35 -5.58
C SER A 227 -14.14 16.11 -5.27
N PRO A 228 -14.83 17.04 -4.56
CA PRO A 228 -16.24 16.85 -4.22
C PRO A 228 -17.18 16.67 -5.41
N ASP A 229 -16.80 17.14 -6.59
CA ASP A 229 -17.51 16.99 -7.85
C ASP A 229 -17.00 15.84 -8.73
N GLU A 230 -16.02 15.08 -8.23
CA GLU A 230 -15.38 13.91 -8.87
C GLU A 230 -14.76 14.23 -10.25
N THR A 231 -14.46 15.51 -10.53
CA THR A 231 -13.83 15.91 -11.80
C THR A 231 -12.31 15.86 -11.77
N GLU A 232 -11.71 15.76 -10.58
CA GLU A 232 -10.28 15.80 -10.36
C GLU A 232 -9.88 14.89 -9.20
N TYR A 233 -8.58 14.51 -9.16
CA TYR A 233 -7.97 13.89 -8.01
C TYR A 233 -6.88 14.77 -7.44
N TYR A 234 -6.81 14.81 -6.12
CA TYR A 234 -5.64 15.27 -5.38
C TYR A 234 -4.87 14.03 -4.93
N TYR A 235 -3.57 14.05 -5.07
CA TYR A 235 -2.73 13.02 -4.48
C TYR A 235 -1.86 13.59 -3.36
N LEU A 236 -1.84 12.85 -2.27
CA LEU A 236 -0.98 13.11 -1.13
C LEU A 236 0.26 12.24 -1.29
N TYR A 237 1.43 12.83 -1.18
CA TYR A 237 2.68 12.10 -1.33
C TYR A 237 3.73 12.56 -0.32
N LYS A 238 4.66 11.67 0.00
CA LYS A 238 5.83 11.94 0.82
C LYS A 238 7.03 12.14 -0.09
N VAL A 239 7.90 13.07 0.26
CA VAL A 239 9.20 13.27 -0.41
C VAL A 239 10.27 13.61 0.61
N ARG A 240 11.51 13.36 0.25
CA ARG A 240 12.67 13.89 0.94
C ARG A 240 13.17 15.12 0.20
N LYS A 241 13.62 16.12 0.95
CA LYS A 241 14.19 17.36 0.40
C LYS A 241 15.72 17.37 0.40
N ASP A 242 16.33 16.39 1.05
CA ASP A 242 17.78 16.26 1.20
C ASP A 242 18.22 14.82 0.84
N LEU A 243 19.34 14.74 0.09
CA LEU A 243 20.00 13.48 -0.25
C LEU A 243 20.90 12.97 0.87
N GLU A 244 21.45 13.88 1.69
CA GLU A 244 22.41 13.50 2.73
C GLU A 244 21.78 12.69 3.87
N ASP A 245 20.47 12.90 4.13
CA ASP A 245 19.71 12.20 5.17
C ASP A 245 19.12 10.84 4.72
N MET A 246 19.38 10.40 3.50
CA MET A 246 18.67 9.25 2.94
C MET A 246 19.02 7.91 3.60
N PHE A 247 20.21 7.78 4.14
CA PHE A 247 20.66 6.54 4.79
C PHE A 247 20.54 6.55 6.31
N ILE A 248 20.25 7.70 6.93
CA ILE A 248 20.37 7.87 8.38
C ILE A 248 19.03 8.05 9.10
N SER A 249 17.95 8.48 8.43
CA SER A 249 16.68 8.78 9.10
C SER A 249 15.48 8.53 8.21
N LEU A 250 14.66 7.58 8.61
CA LEU A 250 13.33 7.32 8.02
C LEU A 250 12.29 8.39 8.41
N GLU A 251 12.65 9.37 9.24
CA GLU A 251 11.71 10.28 9.90
C GLU A 251 11.50 11.63 9.19
N LYS A 252 12.32 11.98 8.22
CA LYS A 252 12.26 13.30 7.56
C LYS A 252 11.57 13.24 6.19
N TYR A 253 10.28 12.92 6.18
CA TYR A 253 9.46 13.10 4.99
C TYR A 253 8.62 14.37 5.08
N GLU A 254 8.59 15.14 4.02
CA GLU A 254 7.61 16.20 3.82
C GLU A 254 6.38 15.62 3.13
N VAL A 255 5.20 15.89 3.68
CA VAL A 255 3.93 15.49 3.06
C VAL A 255 3.44 16.61 2.18
N CYS A 256 3.30 16.33 0.90
CA CYS A 256 2.85 17.27 -0.12
C CYS A 256 1.49 16.84 -0.67
N MET A 257 0.67 17.79 -1.08
CA MET A 257 -0.57 17.56 -1.80
C MET A 257 -0.49 18.29 -3.14
N GLN A 258 -0.80 17.59 -4.20
CA GLN A 258 -0.82 18.13 -5.56
C GLN A 258 -2.11 17.71 -6.26
N LYS A 259 -2.55 18.56 -7.22
CA LYS A 259 -3.73 18.41 -8.05
C LYS A 259 -3.40 17.68 -9.34
#